data_fcdec4c639fbada4ce00da1997a329a5
#
_entry.id   fcdec4c639fbada4ce00da1997a329a5
#
_cell.length_a   1.000
_cell.length_b   1.000
_cell.length_c   1.000
_cell.angle_alpha   90.00
_cell.angle_beta   90.00
_cell.angle_gamma   90.00
#
_symmetry.space_group_name_H-M   'P 1'
#
loop_
_entity.id
_entity.type
_entity.pdbx_description
1 polymer ?
#
loop_
_entity_poly.entity_id
_entity_poly.type
_entity_poly.pdbx_seq_one_letter_code
_entity_poly.pdbx_strand_id
1 'polypeptide(L)'
;MSPSPSSLGTLADLRFGVVDVETSGLSASKHRVLQVAVVTVDGNGTVLDSWASLIRPRNRWFFRLGPQHIHGLTRSALRSAPPAKTVLTELASRLAGTTFTAHNAKFDAGFLQQSAQRANIDLHLSAPLCTLNLSRRLDPGRTLSHKLTDVCVRYGVSLDRPHDALEDALATAAVLPFLLHAHGVSNADQVSLLSTP
;
A
#
# COMPACT_ATOMS: atom_id res chain seq x y z
N MET A 1 27.92 -30.88 -15.65
CA MET A 1 27.42 -30.50 -14.32
C MET A 1 26.20 -29.60 -14.56
N SER A 2 25.02 -30.16 -14.38
CA SER A 2 23.76 -29.38 -14.45
C SER A 2 23.71 -28.45 -13.24
N PRO A 3 23.32 -27.18 -13.39
CA PRO A 3 23.14 -26.30 -12.22
C PRO A 3 22.03 -26.89 -11.34
N SER A 4 22.32 -27.03 -10.05
CA SER A 4 21.32 -27.38 -9.04
C SER A 4 20.16 -26.38 -9.12
N PRO A 5 18.90 -26.81 -8.94
CA PRO A 5 17.79 -25.87 -8.84
C PRO A 5 18.07 -24.95 -7.66
N SER A 6 18.30 -23.66 -7.96
CA SER A 6 18.35 -22.60 -6.96
C SER A 6 17.13 -22.77 -6.07
N SER A 7 17.33 -22.82 -4.75
CA SER A 7 16.24 -22.87 -3.77
C SER A 7 15.37 -21.62 -3.95
N LEU A 8 14.31 -21.77 -4.72
CA LEU A 8 13.28 -20.73 -4.79
C LEU A 8 12.77 -20.56 -3.36
N GLY A 9 13.02 -19.37 -2.78
CA GLY A 9 12.56 -19.07 -1.43
C GLY A 9 11.08 -19.35 -1.30
N THR A 10 10.66 -19.83 -0.15
CA THR A 10 9.24 -20.09 0.13
C THR A 10 8.46 -18.77 0.20
N LEU A 11 7.16 -18.83 0.11
CA LEU A 11 6.30 -17.64 0.28
C LEU A 11 6.59 -16.94 1.63
N ALA A 12 6.90 -17.71 2.68
CA ALA A 12 7.24 -17.19 4.01
C ALA A 12 8.50 -16.30 4.03
N ASP A 13 9.43 -16.51 3.09
CA ASP A 13 10.67 -15.73 2.99
C ASP A 13 10.45 -14.37 2.33
N LEU A 14 9.32 -14.20 1.63
CA LEU A 14 8.99 -12.95 0.97
C LEU A 14 8.56 -11.89 1.97
N ARG A 15 8.83 -10.64 1.61
CA ARG A 15 8.41 -9.47 2.37
C ARG A 15 7.56 -8.58 1.49
N PHE A 16 6.39 -8.22 2.00
CA PHE A 16 5.45 -7.32 1.34
C PHE A 16 5.37 -6.02 2.14
N GLY A 17 5.65 -4.91 1.48
CA GLY A 17 5.42 -3.56 2.02
C GLY A 17 4.03 -3.12 1.62
N VAL A 18 3.06 -3.32 2.49
CA VAL A 18 1.65 -2.99 2.24
C VAL A 18 1.42 -1.54 2.58
N VAL A 19 1.09 -0.75 1.58
CA VAL A 19 0.98 0.71 1.68
C VAL A 19 -0.45 1.16 1.44
N ASP A 20 -0.85 2.20 2.17
CA ASP A 20 -2.03 2.99 1.90
C ASP A 20 -1.74 4.48 2.08
N VAL A 21 -2.44 5.34 1.31
CA VAL A 21 -2.27 6.80 1.38
C VAL A 21 -3.60 7.53 1.48
N GLU A 22 -3.68 8.48 2.42
CA GLU A 22 -4.74 9.48 2.41
C GLU A 22 -4.31 10.72 1.64
N THR A 23 -5.21 11.25 0.82
CA THR A 23 -4.88 12.30 -0.13
C THR A 23 -5.86 13.46 -0.10
N SER A 24 -5.43 14.62 -0.56
CA SER A 24 -6.31 15.81 -0.70
C SER A 24 -7.22 15.78 -1.94
N GLY A 25 -7.32 14.63 -2.63
CA GLY A 25 -8.17 14.42 -3.80
C GLY A 25 -7.61 13.34 -4.73
N LEU A 26 -8.23 13.12 -5.89
CA LEU A 26 -8.03 11.92 -6.70
C LEU A 26 -6.92 12.01 -7.76
N SER A 27 -6.37 13.18 -8.04
CA SER A 27 -5.34 13.36 -9.08
C SER A 27 -3.97 13.64 -8.49
N ALA A 28 -3.01 12.72 -8.64
CA ALA A 28 -1.66 12.87 -8.12
C ALA A 28 -0.91 14.11 -8.63
N SER A 29 -1.21 14.58 -9.85
CA SER A 29 -0.64 15.81 -10.39
C SER A 29 -1.14 17.07 -9.66
N LYS A 30 -2.42 17.10 -9.26
CA LYS A 30 -3.09 18.25 -8.65
C LYS A 30 -3.13 18.22 -7.13
N HIS A 31 -3.17 17.04 -6.54
CA HIS A 31 -3.37 16.83 -5.11
C HIS A 31 -2.11 16.32 -4.42
N ARG A 32 -2.19 16.10 -3.12
CA ARG A 32 -1.03 15.75 -2.28
C ARG A 32 -1.39 14.58 -1.37
N VAL A 33 -0.39 13.77 -1.05
CA VAL A 33 -0.47 12.82 0.06
C VAL A 33 -0.51 13.62 1.37
N LEU A 34 -1.43 13.27 2.24
CA LEU A 34 -1.64 13.85 3.56
C LEU A 34 -1.22 12.91 4.69
N GLN A 35 -1.42 11.61 4.49
CA GLN A 35 -0.97 10.53 5.37
C GLN A 35 -0.46 9.38 4.51
N VAL A 36 0.52 8.66 5.01
CA VAL A 36 0.99 7.41 4.42
C VAL A 36 1.20 6.41 5.54
N ALA A 37 0.86 5.18 5.28
CA ALA A 37 1.17 4.04 6.14
C ALA A 37 1.88 2.95 5.34
N VAL A 38 2.73 2.18 6.03
CA VAL A 38 3.32 0.94 5.52
C VAL A 38 3.28 -0.12 6.61
N VAL A 39 2.80 -1.29 6.24
CA VAL A 39 2.81 -2.49 7.06
C VAL A 39 3.67 -3.53 6.35
N THR A 40 4.75 -3.95 6.98
CA THR A 40 5.60 -5.01 6.45
C THR A 40 5.11 -6.36 6.97
N VAL A 41 4.78 -7.26 6.04
CA VAL A 41 4.34 -8.61 6.37
C VAL A 41 5.17 -9.65 5.62
N ASP A 42 5.26 -10.85 6.19
CA ASP A 42 5.74 -12.02 5.46
C ASP A 42 4.63 -12.62 4.57
N GLY A 43 4.98 -13.62 3.77
CA GLY A 43 4.01 -14.25 2.88
C GLY A 43 2.91 -15.06 3.59
N ASN A 44 3.05 -15.32 4.89
CA ASN A 44 2.01 -15.95 5.71
C ASN A 44 1.07 -14.90 6.36
N GLY A 45 1.38 -13.62 6.20
CA GLY A 45 0.60 -12.52 6.78
C GLY A 45 1.03 -12.13 8.19
N THR A 46 2.19 -12.62 8.67
CA THR A 46 2.74 -12.18 9.96
C THR A 46 3.20 -10.75 9.83
N VAL A 47 2.66 -9.86 10.65
CA VAL A 47 3.11 -8.46 10.70
C VAL A 47 4.49 -8.38 11.36
N LEU A 48 5.45 -7.87 10.62
CA LEU A 48 6.85 -7.72 11.06
C LEU A 48 7.14 -6.30 11.53
N ASP A 49 6.52 -5.31 10.91
CA ASP A 49 6.63 -3.90 11.23
C ASP A 49 5.40 -3.13 10.75
N SER A 50 5.10 -2.01 11.41
CA SER A 50 4.06 -1.09 10.98
C SER A 50 4.45 0.34 11.29
N TRP A 51 4.16 1.26 10.37
CA TRP A 51 4.48 2.66 10.54
C TRP A 51 3.49 3.51 9.76
N ALA A 52 3.15 4.66 10.32
CA ALA A 52 2.34 5.68 9.64
C ALA A 52 2.84 7.08 9.96
N SER A 53 2.67 8.00 9.03
CA SER A 53 2.99 9.40 9.24
C SER A 53 2.07 10.32 8.46
N LEU A 54 1.71 11.42 9.09
CA LEU A 54 1.16 12.57 8.40
C LEU A 54 2.26 13.27 7.59
N ILE A 55 1.86 13.95 6.52
CA ILE A 55 2.77 14.75 5.69
C ILE A 55 2.35 16.22 5.74
N ARG A 56 3.28 17.07 6.17
CA ARG A 56 3.04 18.50 6.19
C ARG A 56 2.94 19.06 4.75
N PRO A 57 1.85 19.76 4.40
CA PRO A 57 1.74 20.45 3.12
C PRO A 57 2.81 21.53 2.96
N ARG A 58 3.31 21.72 1.73
CA ARG A 58 4.35 22.73 1.43
C ARG A 58 3.95 24.13 1.90
N ASN A 59 2.72 24.56 1.60
CA ASN A 59 2.15 25.76 2.17
C ASN A 59 1.30 25.39 3.39
N ARG A 60 1.86 25.53 4.57
CA ARG A 60 1.23 25.12 5.83
C ARG A 60 0.00 25.95 6.21
N TRP A 61 -0.21 27.07 5.56
CA TRP A 61 -1.32 27.97 5.86
C TRP A 61 -2.46 27.86 4.83
N PHE A 62 -2.10 27.72 3.56
CA PHE A 62 -3.04 27.68 2.45
C PHE A 62 -2.88 26.38 1.66
N PHE A 63 -3.63 25.35 2.03
CA PHE A 63 -3.68 24.08 1.33
C PHE A 63 -5.10 23.49 1.35
N ARG A 64 -5.41 22.66 0.38
CA ARG A 64 -6.68 21.94 0.34
C ARG A 64 -6.55 20.64 1.13
N LEU A 65 -7.50 20.40 2.05
CA LEU A 65 -7.62 19.13 2.77
C LEU A 65 -8.28 18.04 1.92
N GLY A 66 -9.10 18.46 0.96
CA GLY A 66 -9.94 17.51 0.25
C GLY A 66 -11.13 17.03 1.10
N PRO A 67 -11.57 15.79 0.93
CA PRO A 67 -12.77 15.24 1.58
C PRO A 67 -12.50 14.88 3.05
N GLN A 68 -12.40 15.89 3.90
CA GLN A 68 -12.12 15.73 5.34
C GLN A 68 -13.10 14.79 6.05
N HIS A 69 -14.35 14.74 5.58
CA HIS A 69 -15.35 13.82 6.11
C HIS A 69 -15.04 12.33 5.83
N ILE A 70 -14.13 12.05 4.92
CA ILE A 70 -13.66 10.69 4.61
C ILE A 70 -12.48 10.33 5.50
N HIS A 71 -11.36 11.06 5.41
CA HIS A 71 -10.10 10.72 6.09
C HIS A 71 -9.95 11.34 7.49
N GLY A 72 -10.83 12.22 7.94
CA GLY A 72 -10.84 12.81 9.28
C GLY A 72 -9.66 13.75 9.62
N LEU A 73 -8.69 13.92 8.73
CA LEU A 73 -7.47 14.70 9.01
C LEU A 73 -7.77 16.18 9.19
N THR A 74 -7.12 16.81 10.18
CA THR A 74 -7.33 18.22 10.48
C THR A 74 -6.18 19.10 9.99
N ARG A 75 -6.47 20.38 9.72
CA ARG A 75 -5.43 21.36 9.37
C ARG A 75 -4.37 21.49 10.46
N SER A 76 -4.79 21.41 11.73
CA SER A 76 -3.88 21.51 12.87
C SER A 76 -2.86 20.38 12.88
N ALA A 77 -3.33 19.13 12.76
CA ALA A 77 -2.47 17.94 12.71
C ALA A 77 -1.46 18.01 11.55
N LEU A 78 -1.94 18.37 10.34
CA LEU A 78 -1.06 18.45 9.18
C LEU A 78 -0.03 19.60 9.26
N ARG A 79 -0.35 20.72 9.92
CA ARG A 79 0.63 21.80 10.12
C ARG A 79 1.78 21.38 11.02
N SER A 80 1.54 20.50 11.99
CA SER A 80 2.53 20.00 12.94
C SER A 80 3.27 18.76 12.41
N ALA A 81 2.82 18.18 11.30
CA ALA A 81 3.41 16.98 10.70
C ALA A 81 4.84 17.20 10.17
N PRO A 82 5.63 16.14 10.02
CA PRO A 82 6.93 16.20 9.37
C PRO A 82 6.84 16.63 7.90
N PRO A 83 7.91 17.23 7.33
CA PRO A 83 7.95 17.59 5.93
C PRO A 83 7.99 16.34 5.03
N ALA A 84 7.47 16.45 3.81
CA ALA A 84 7.39 15.35 2.85
C ALA A 84 8.74 14.64 2.62
N LYS A 85 9.85 15.39 2.56
CA LYS A 85 11.17 14.81 2.37
C LYS A 85 11.52 13.81 3.47
N THR A 86 11.33 14.17 4.74
CA THR A 86 11.60 13.30 5.89
C THR A 86 10.73 12.03 5.83
N VAL A 87 9.43 12.19 5.60
CA VAL A 87 8.48 11.07 5.57
C VAL A 87 8.78 10.11 4.41
N LEU A 88 9.06 10.65 3.22
CA LEU A 88 9.36 9.82 2.05
C LEU A 88 10.73 9.14 2.12
N THR A 89 11.72 9.75 2.78
CA THR A 89 13.01 9.07 3.04
C THR A 89 12.81 7.88 3.98
N GLU A 90 12.03 8.05 5.04
CA GLU A 90 11.70 6.95 5.96
C GLU A 90 10.89 5.85 5.25
N LEU A 91 9.88 6.23 4.46
CA LEU A 91 9.10 5.27 3.67
C LEU A 91 9.99 4.48 2.71
N ALA A 92 10.92 5.13 2.00
CA ALA A 92 11.86 4.47 1.09
C ALA A 92 12.71 3.42 1.81
N SER A 93 13.19 3.73 3.01
CA SER A 93 13.95 2.79 3.84
C SER A 93 13.11 1.57 4.23
N ARG A 94 11.84 1.76 4.60
CA ARG A 94 10.92 0.67 4.99
C ARG A 94 10.47 -0.20 3.83
N LEU A 95 10.41 0.37 2.63
CA LEU A 95 10.06 -0.38 1.42
C LEU A 95 11.24 -1.14 0.80
N ALA A 96 12.47 -0.86 1.25
CA ALA A 96 13.66 -1.52 0.72
C ALA A 96 13.59 -3.05 0.94
N GLY A 97 13.76 -3.81 -0.14
CA GLY A 97 13.71 -5.28 -0.10
C GLY A 97 12.31 -5.88 0.04
N THR A 98 11.24 -5.08 -0.09
CA THR A 98 9.86 -5.56 -0.05
C THR A 98 9.21 -5.51 -1.43
N THR A 99 8.19 -6.32 -1.64
CA THR A 99 7.26 -6.18 -2.76
C THR A 99 6.23 -5.09 -2.41
N PHE A 100 6.26 -3.97 -3.14
CA PHE A 100 5.27 -2.91 -2.94
C PHE A 100 3.85 -3.45 -3.21
N THR A 101 2.99 -3.35 -2.22
CA THR A 101 1.63 -3.90 -2.26
C THR A 101 0.64 -2.84 -1.80
N ALA A 102 -0.53 -2.74 -2.45
CA ALA A 102 -1.62 -1.87 -2.00
C ALA A 102 -2.98 -2.35 -2.52
N HIS A 103 -4.05 -1.83 -1.94
CA HIS A 103 -5.40 -2.02 -2.48
C HIS A 103 -5.72 -0.88 -3.45
N ASN A 104 -5.75 -1.17 -4.77
CA ASN A 104 -5.72 -0.20 -5.87
C ASN A 104 -4.32 0.46 -6.06
N ALA A 105 -3.30 -0.37 -6.09
CA ALA A 105 -1.88 0.01 -6.05
C ALA A 105 -1.45 1.08 -7.06
N LYS A 106 -2.12 1.21 -8.21
CA LYS A 106 -1.87 2.27 -9.19
C LYS A 106 -2.11 3.66 -8.60
N PHE A 107 -3.10 3.80 -7.73
CA PHE A 107 -3.43 5.06 -7.07
C PHE A 107 -2.31 5.46 -6.09
N ASP A 108 -1.95 4.57 -5.17
CA ASP A 108 -0.95 4.82 -4.14
C ASP A 108 0.44 5.06 -4.75
N ALA A 109 0.85 4.19 -5.66
CA ALA A 109 2.11 4.33 -6.38
C ALA A 109 2.19 5.65 -7.14
N GLY A 110 1.13 6.05 -7.84
CA GLY A 110 1.08 7.31 -8.57
C GLY A 110 1.23 8.54 -7.67
N PHE A 111 0.57 8.54 -6.52
CA PHE A 111 0.69 9.62 -5.53
C PHE A 111 2.07 9.66 -4.87
N LEU A 112 2.62 8.50 -4.52
CA LEU A 112 3.95 8.40 -3.90
C LEU A 112 5.05 8.81 -4.88
N GLN A 113 5.03 8.35 -6.12
CA GLN A 113 5.99 8.74 -7.16
C GLN A 113 5.96 10.26 -7.41
N GLN A 114 4.77 10.85 -7.53
CA GLN A 114 4.64 12.30 -7.68
C GLN A 114 5.12 13.07 -6.45
N SER A 115 4.91 12.53 -5.25
CA SER A 115 5.39 13.16 -4.01
C SER A 115 6.90 13.06 -3.89
N ALA A 116 7.49 11.93 -4.24
CA ALA A 116 8.93 11.70 -4.26
C ALA A 116 9.64 12.62 -5.27
N GLN A 117 9.11 12.73 -6.48
CA GLN A 117 9.60 13.67 -7.49
C GLN A 117 9.60 15.12 -6.98
N ARG A 118 8.50 15.57 -6.36
CA ARG A 118 8.41 16.93 -5.79
C ARG A 118 9.34 17.18 -4.62
N ALA A 119 9.68 16.15 -3.86
CA ALA A 119 10.59 16.20 -2.71
C ALA A 119 12.05 15.96 -3.09
N ASN A 120 12.34 15.63 -4.36
CA ASN A 120 13.65 15.19 -4.87
C ASN A 120 14.18 14.01 -4.05
N ILE A 121 13.35 12.99 -3.89
CA ILE A 121 13.64 11.70 -3.24
C ILE A 121 13.58 10.61 -4.30
N ASP A 122 14.57 9.73 -4.28
CA ASP A 122 14.55 8.51 -5.07
C ASP A 122 13.71 7.46 -4.33
N LEU A 123 12.52 7.21 -4.83
CA LEU A 123 11.60 6.21 -4.30
C LEU A 123 11.37 5.14 -5.35
N HIS A 124 12.11 4.05 -5.21
CA HIS A 124 11.94 2.89 -6.07
C HIS A 124 10.76 2.06 -5.56
N LEU A 125 9.68 2.06 -6.34
CA LEU A 125 8.58 1.14 -6.15
C LEU A 125 8.77 -0.01 -7.15
N SER A 126 8.88 -1.23 -6.65
CA SER A 126 8.85 -2.45 -7.49
C SER A 126 7.53 -2.51 -8.28
N ALA A 127 7.43 -3.42 -9.24
CA ALA A 127 6.16 -3.69 -9.91
C ALA A 127 5.08 -3.96 -8.84
N PRO A 128 4.02 -3.13 -8.78
CA PRO A 128 3.09 -3.17 -7.66
C PRO A 128 2.24 -4.43 -7.66
N LEU A 129 2.15 -5.10 -6.51
CA LEU A 129 1.15 -6.13 -6.28
C LEU A 129 -0.17 -5.46 -5.85
N CYS A 130 -1.22 -5.67 -6.61
CA CYS A 130 -2.50 -4.99 -6.39
C CYS A 130 -3.57 -5.95 -5.88
N THR A 131 -3.92 -5.88 -4.59
CA THR A 131 -4.94 -6.76 -3.99
C THR A 131 -6.33 -6.58 -4.60
N LEU A 132 -6.67 -5.37 -5.09
CA LEU A 132 -7.88 -5.14 -5.86
C LEU A 132 -7.90 -5.97 -7.15
N ASN A 133 -6.77 -6.00 -7.88
CA ASN A 133 -6.67 -6.78 -9.10
C ASN A 133 -6.68 -8.29 -8.79
N LEU A 134 -6.01 -8.73 -7.72
CA LEU A 134 -6.08 -10.12 -7.27
C LEU A 134 -7.53 -10.52 -6.98
N SER A 135 -8.25 -9.72 -6.19
CA SER A 135 -9.66 -9.98 -5.90
C SER A 135 -10.53 -10.05 -7.15
N ARG A 136 -10.30 -9.14 -8.12
CA ARG A 136 -11.05 -9.11 -9.40
C ARG A 136 -10.78 -10.31 -10.29
N ARG A 137 -9.53 -10.83 -10.31
CA ARG A 137 -9.18 -12.03 -11.09
C ARG A 137 -9.88 -13.28 -10.57
N LEU A 138 -10.25 -13.33 -9.29
CA LEU A 138 -11.02 -14.42 -8.69
C LEU A 138 -12.52 -14.33 -8.98
N ASP A 139 -12.99 -13.22 -9.53
CA ASP A 139 -14.39 -12.99 -9.91
C ASP A 139 -14.48 -12.49 -11.37
N PRO A 140 -14.23 -13.37 -12.35
CA PRO A 140 -14.26 -13.00 -13.77
C PRO A 140 -15.63 -12.50 -14.23
N GLY A 141 -16.70 -12.94 -13.59
CA GLY A 141 -18.06 -12.47 -13.82
C GLY A 141 -18.37 -11.10 -13.23
N ARG A 142 -17.49 -10.55 -12.41
CA ARG A 142 -17.62 -9.25 -11.72
C ARG A 142 -18.96 -9.11 -10.99
N THR A 143 -19.35 -10.16 -10.31
CA THR A 143 -20.61 -10.22 -9.55
C THR A 143 -20.48 -9.67 -8.14
N LEU A 144 -19.23 -9.54 -7.66
CA LEU A 144 -18.92 -9.13 -6.29
C LEU A 144 -18.37 -7.69 -6.24
N SER A 145 -18.54 -7.05 -5.11
CA SER A 145 -17.80 -5.82 -4.80
C SER A 145 -16.36 -6.14 -4.44
N HIS A 146 -15.44 -5.32 -4.92
CA HIS A 146 -13.99 -5.45 -4.67
C HIS A 146 -13.43 -4.25 -3.89
N LYS A 147 -14.28 -3.45 -3.23
CA LYS A 147 -13.83 -2.45 -2.26
C LYS A 147 -13.14 -3.16 -1.09
N LEU A 148 -12.15 -2.52 -0.48
CA LEU A 148 -11.39 -3.13 0.62
C LEU A 148 -12.32 -3.65 1.73
N THR A 149 -13.30 -2.85 2.15
CA THR A 149 -14.30 -3.23 3.16
C THR A 149 -15.03 -4.53 2.81
N ASP A 150 -15.45 -4.69 1.56
CA ASP A 150 -16.20 -5.86 1.13
C ASP A 150 -15.29 -7.09 0.95
N VAL A 151 -14.03 -6.88 0.57
CA VAL A 151 -13.02 -7.94 0.53
C VAL A 151 -12.70 -8.39 1.97
N CYS A 152 -12.55 -7.47 2.92
CA CYS A 152 -12.36 -7.79 4.33
C CYS A 152 -13.50 -8.64 4.88
N VAL A 153 -14.75 -8.24 4.66
CA VAL A 153 -15.93 -9.02 5.07
C VAL A 153 -15.90 -10.44 4.50
N ARG A 154 -15.54 -10.58 3.21
CA ARG A 154 -15.44 -11.88 2.52
C ARG A 154 -14.45 -12.83 3.17
N TYR A 155 -13.35 -12.32 3.69
CA TYR A 155 -12.28 -13.10 4.30
C TYR A 155 -12.30 -13.07 5.84
N GLY A 156 -13.33 -12.49 6.47
CA GLY A 156 -13.47 -12.42 7.93
C GLY A 156 -12.43 -11.51 8.60
N VAL A 157 -11.94 -10.49 7.89
CA VAL A 157 -10.99 -9.51 8.41
C VAL A 157 -11.75 -8.29 8.92
N SER A 158 -11.47 -7.86 10.17
CA SER A 158 -12.03 -6.61 10.71
C SER A 158 -11.37 -5.38 10.08
N LEU A 159 -12.18 -4.35 9.81
CA LEU A 159 -11.73 -3.02 9.41
C LEU A 159 -12.62 -2.01 10.12
N ASP A 160 -12.20 -1.57 11.31
CA ASP A 160 -13.05 -0.79 12.21
C ASP A 160 -13.08 0.70 11.83
N ARG A 161 -11.99 1.21 11.26
CA ARG A 161 -11.85 2.62 10.87
C ARG A 161 -11.38 2.75 9.42
N PRO A 162 -12.26 2.49 8.44
CA PRO A 162 -11.91 2.72 7.04
C PRO A 162 -11.54 4.18 6.81
N HIS A 163 -10.59 4.42 5.89
CA HIS A 163 -10.01 5.73 5.59
C HIS A 163 -9.08 6.30 6.69
N ASP A 164 -8.51 5.43 7.50
CA ASP A 164 -7.27 5.66 8.23
C ASP A 164 -6.18 4.84 7.52
N ALA A 165 -5.13 5.48 7.01
CA ALA A 165 -4.14 4.80 6.17
C ALA A 165 -3.49 3.58 6.88
N LEU A 166 -3.30 3.63 8.19
CA LEU A 166 -2.73 2.48 8.92
C LEU A 166 -3.72 1.33 9.01
N GLU A 167 -4.99 1.61 9.32
CA GLU A 167 -6.02 0.59 9.40
C GLU A 167 -6.28 -0.06 8.03
N ASP A 168 -6.33 0.73 6.95
CA ASP A 168 -6.50 0.23 5.60
C ASP A 168 -5.29 -0.60 5.12
N ALA A 169 -4.06 -0.19 5.48
CA ALA A 169 -2.86 -0.97 5.22
C ALA A 169 -2.84 -2.29 6.02
N LEU A 170 -3.22 -2.28 7.30
CA LEU A 170 -3.34 -3.49 8.13
C LEU A 170 -4.39 -4.45 7.58
N ALA A 171 -5.55 -3.94 7.21
CA ALA A 171 -6.61 -4.75 6.61
C ALA A 171 -6.19 -5.35 5.26
N THR A 172 -5.51 -4.55 4.43
CA THR A 172 -4.94 -5.01 3.15
C THR A 172 -3.87 -6.09 3.37
N ALA A 173 -3.02 -5.93 4.39
CA ALA A 173 -2.03 -6.92 4.79
C ALA A 173 -2.69 -8.23 5.26
N ALA A 174 -3.76 -8.13 6.03
CA ALA A 174 -4.48 -9.29 6.55
C ALA A 174 -5.22 -10.08 5.46
N VAL A 175 -5.75 -9.42 4.40
CA VAL A 175 -6.41 -10.13 3.28
C VAL A 175 -5.42 -10.68 2.27
N LEU A 176 -4.17 -10.19 2.22
CA LEU A 176 -3.17 -10.58 1.23
C LEU A 176 -2.90 -12.09 1.20
N PRO A 177 -2.65 -12.80 2.32
CA PRO A 177 -2.39 -14.24 2.31
C PRO A 177 -3.53 -15.06 1.72
N PHE A 178 -4.78 -14.69 2.00
CA PHE A 178 -5.96 -15.36 1.44
C PHE A 178 -6.02 -15.20 -0.08
N LEU A 179 -5.71 -14.00 -0.59
CA LEU A 179 -5.68 -13.73 -2.02
C LEU A 179 -4.54 -14.48 -2.71
N LEU A 180 -3.34 -14.51 -2.13
CA LEU A 180 -2.20 -15.27 -2.65
C LEU A 180 -2.51 -16.75 -2.69
N HIS A 181 -3.06 -17.30 -1.61
CA HIS A 181 -3.47 -18.71 -1.54
C HIS A 181 -4.53 -19.05 -2.60
N ALA A 182 -5.55 -18.22 -2.76
CA ALA A 182 -6.59 -18.43 -3.76
C ALA A 182 -6.07 -18.40 -5.21
N HIS A 183 -4.92 -17.73 -5.46
CA HIS A 183 -4.21 -17.74 -6.74
C HIS A 183 -3.18 -18.87 -6.86
N GLY A 184 -3.04 -19.76 -5.87
CA GLY A 184 -2.07 -20.87 -5.86
C GLY A 184 -0.61 -20.40 -5.76
N VAL A 185 -0.36 -19.22 -5.18
CA VAL A 185 0.99 -18.65 -5.05
C VAL A 185 1.73 -19.33 -3.92
N SER A 186 2.94 -19.82 -4.20
CA SER A 186 3.81 -20.48 -3.23
C SER A 186 5.26 -19.99 -3.22
N ASN A 187 5.64 -19.15 -4.18
CA ASN A 187 7.01 -18.65 -4.34
C ASN A 187 7.08 -17.26 -4.98
N ALA A 188 8.29 -16.69 -5.02
CA ALA A 188 8.55 -15.33 -5.52
C ALA A 188 8.22 -15.15 -7.01
N ASP A 189 8.51 -16.16 -7.84
CA ASP A 189 8.28 -16.06 -9.29
C ASP A 189 6.78 -15.90 -9.59
N GLN A 190 5.95 -16.63 -8.87
CA GLN A 190 4.50 -16.56 -9.01
C GLN A 190 3.95 -15.19 -8.53
N VAL A 191 4.52 -14.60 -7.47
CA VAL A 191 4.19 -13.23 -7.06
C VAL A 191 4.53 -12.24 -8.18
N SER A 192 5.71 -12.38 -8.80
CA SER A 192 6.15 -11.50 -9.89
C SER A 192 5.21 -11.55 -11.08
N LEU A 193 4.66 -12.72 -11.42
CA LEU A 193 3.67 -12.88 -12.49
C LEU A 193 2.34 -12.16 -12.18
N LEU A 194 1.98 -12.05 -10.91
CA LEU A 194 0.78 -11.34 -10.47
C LEU A 194 0.96 -9.82 -10.40
N SER A 195 2.21 -9.36 -10.29
CA SER A 195 2.58 -7.94 -10.19
C SER A 195 2.69 -7.24 -11.56
N THR A 196 2.42 -7.94 -12.65
CA THR A 196 2.45 -7.34 -13.99
C THR A 196 1.24 -6.41 -14.18
N PRO A 197 1.40 -5.21 -14.81
CA PRO A 197 0.35 -4.21 -14.99
C PRO A 197 -0.81 -4.67 -15.86
#